data_85fb406558e565a1f8ec64b5a7255c83
#
_entry.id   85fb406558e565a1f8ec64b5a7255c83
#
_cell.length_a   1.000
_cell.length_b   1.000
_cell.length_c   1.000
_cell.angle_alpha   90.00
_cell.angle_beta   90.00
_cell.angle_gamma   90.00
#
_symmetry.space_group_name_H-M   'P 1'
#
loop_
_entity.id
_entity.type
_entity.pdbx_description
1 polymer ?
#
loop_
_entity_poly.entity_id
_entity_poly.type
_entity_poly.pdbx_seq_one_letter_code
_entity_poly.pdbx_strand_id
1 'polypeptide(L)'
;QGYSSAASDVYKRQPVLPIYAALQTLRWIKANGGVAEMQKRAKEKADMLYAEIDRNKMFRGTVTDKADRSYMNICFVMNDEYKDLEADFLKFATEKGMVGIKGHRSVGGFRASCYNAMPKESVQALIDCMQEFEKLH
;
A
#
# COMPACT_ATOMS: atom_id res chain seq x y z
N GLN A 1 34.71 37.28 -8.76
CA GLN A 1 33.58 36.39 -9.17
C GLN A 1 32.55 36.40 -8.05
N GLY A 2 31.47 37.12 -8.28
CA GLY A 2 30.37 37.11 -7.34
C GLY A 2 29.73 35.70 -7.32
N TYR A 3 29.78 35.04 -6.19
CA TYR A 3 28.97 33.86 -5.95
C TYR A 3 27.50 34.30 -6.12
N SER A 4 26.78 33.60 -6.97
CA SER A 4 25.34 33.87 -7.16
C SER A 4 24.65 33.85 -5.80
N SER A 5 23.92 34.94 -5.49
CA SER A 5 23.09 35.04 -4.28
C SER A 5 22.11 33.85 -4.17
N ALA A 6 21.68 33.30 -5.31
CA ALA A 6 20.83 32.12 -5.39
C ALA A 6 21.49 30.86 -4.81
N ALA A 7 22.79 30.63 -5.08
CA ALA A 7 23.51 29.49 -4.49
C ALA A 7 23.64 29.60 -2.96
N SER A 8 23.90 30.83 -2.48
CA SER A 8 23.96 31.10 -1.01
C SER A 8 22.58 30.97 -0.34
N ASP A 9 21.49 31.28 -1.05
CA ASP A 9 20.13 31.14 -0.55
C ASP A 9 19.67 29.68 -0.44
N VAL A 10 20.14 28.81 -1.33
CA VAL A 10 19.87 27.36 -1.24
C VAL A 10 20.42 26.78 0.05
N TYR A 11 21.62 27.18 0.46
CA TYR A 11 22.21 26.72 1.74
C TYR A 11 21.56 27.36 2.98
N LYS A 12 20.98 28.54 2.85
CA LYS A 12 20.35 29.25 3.97
C LYS A 12 18.87 28.88 4.17
N ARG A 13 18.20 28.38 3.12
CA ARG A 13 16.77 27.99 3.17
C ARG A 13 16.63 26.48 3.15
N GLN A 14 17.12 25.83 4.18
CA GLN A 14 16.89 24.39 4.38
C GLN A 14 15.39 24.10 4.46
N PRO A 15 14.92 22.98 3.88
CA PRO A 15 13.51 22.56 3.99
C PRO A 15 13.21 22.07 5.41
N VAL A 16 13.12 22.98 6.36
CA VAL A 16 13.03 22.69 7.80
C VAL A 16 11.84 21.81 8.14
N LEU A 17 10.68 22.08 7.55
CA LEU A 17 9.46 21.31 7.81
C LEU A 17 9.56 19.84 7.38
N PRO A 18 10.01 19.51 6.16
CA PRO A 18 10.25 18.12 5.77
C PRO A 18 11.28 17.42 6.65
N ILE A 19 12.37 18.10 7.02
CA ILE A 19 13.40 17.54 7.92
C ILE A 19 12.80 17.24 9.31
N TYR A 20 12.02 18.18 9.84
CA TYR A 20 11.32 17.98 11.11
C TYR A 20 10.33 16.82 11.06
N ALA A 21 9.52 16.74 10.00
CA ALA A 21 8.58 15.63 9.81
C ALA A 21 9.31 14.28 9.71
N ALA A 22 10.41 14.22 8.96
CA ALA A 22 11.26 13.02 8.88
C ALA A 22 11.80 12.62 10.26
N LEU A 23 12.27 13.61 11.05
CA LEU A 23 12.75 13.36 12.42
C LEU A 23 11.64 12.75 13.30
N GLN A 24 10.40 13.26 13.24
CA GLN A 24 9.30 12.69 14.02
C GLN A 24 8.97 11.26 13.57
N THR A 25 8.98 11.00 12.27
CA THR A 25 8.79 9.65 11.73
C THR A 25 9.88 8.68 12.21
N LEU A 26 11.13 9.09 12.18
CA LEU A 26 12.25 8.26 12.67
C LEU A 26 12.17 7.99 14.18
N ARG A 27 11.76 9.00 14.97
CA ARG A 27 11.51 8.84 16.41
C ARG A 27 10.38 7.84 16.67
N TRP A 28 9.30 7.93 15.90
CA TRP A 28 8.19 7.00 15.99
C TRP A 28 8.64 5.57 15.63
N ILE A 29 9.40 5.37 14.55
CA ILE A 29 9.94 4.06 14.17
C ILE A 29 10.80 3.50 15.31
N LYS A 30 11.70 4.34 15.88
CA LYS A 30 12.57 3.93 17.00
C LYS A 30 11.75 3.52 18.22
N ALA A 31 10.74 4.28 18.59
CA ALA A 31 9.86 3.99 19.72
C ALA A 31 9.01 2.72 19.52
N ASN A 32 8.76 2.34 18.27
CA ASN A 32 7.97 1.15 17.91
C ASN A 32 8.83 -0.08 17.58
N GLY A 33 10.06 -0.17 18.05
CA GLY A 33 10.91 -1.35 17.90
C GLY A 33 11.89 -1.30 16.73
N GLY A 34 12.02 -0.15 16.07
CA GLY A 34 13.00 0.08 15.02
C GLY A 34 12.66 -0.59 13.68
N VAL A 35 13.66 -0.66 12.80
CA VAL A 35 13.50 -1.15 11.42
C VAL A 35 13.09 -2.62 11.40
N ALA A 36 13.65 -3.45 12.26
CA ALA A 36 13.35 -4.89 12.30
C ALA A 36 11.87 -5.16 12.62
N GLU A 37 11.31 -4.40 13.56
CA GLU A 37 9.88 -4.52 13.89
C GLU A 37 9.00 -4.00 12.76
N MET A 38 9.39 -2.90 12.09
CA MET A 38 8.66 -2.40 10.91
C MET A 38 8.66 -3.43 9.78
N GLN A 39 9.80 -4.08 9.51
CA GLN A 39 9.90 -5.15 8.52
C GLN A 39 9.00 -6.33 8.86
N LYS A 40 8.99 -6.77 10.13
CA LYS A 40 8.13 -7.84 10.60
C LYS A 40 6.65 -7.51 10.38
N ARG A 41 6.20 -6.32 10.81
CA ARG A 41 4.81 -5.87 10.63
C ARG A 41 4.43 -5.73 9.16
N ALA A 42 5.34 -5.22 8.32
CA ALA A 42 5.12 -5.13 6.88
C ALA A 42 4.93 -6.52 6.25
N LYS A 43 5.80 -7.46 6.61
CA LYS A 43 5.71 -8.85 6.14
C LYS A 43 4.42 -9.52 6.59
N GLU A 44 4.02 -9.40 7.85
CA GLU A 44 2.76 -9.97 8.36
C GLU A 44 1.54 -9.45 7.59
N LYS A 45 1.47 -8.15 7.34
CA LYS A 45 0.38 -7.53 6.56
C LYS A 45 0.35 -8.04 5.12
N ALA A 46 1.53 -8.12 4.49
CA ALA A 46 1.65 -8.60 3.13
C ALA A 46 1.28 -10.08 3.00
N ASP A 47 1.80 -10.92 3.90
CA ASP A 47 1.51 -12.36 3.91
C ASP A 47 0.00 -12.63 4.04
N MET A 48 -0.70 -11.89 4.92
CA MET A 48 -2.15 -12.01 5.07
C MET A 48 -2.90 -11.68 3.77
N LEU A 49 -2.57 -10.55 3.15
CA LEU A 49 -3.28 -10.12 1.94
C LEU A 49 -2.95 -11.00 0.73
N TYR A 50 -1.69 -11.39 0.56
CA TYR A 50 -1.31 -12.33 -0.50
C TYR A 50 -1.92 -13.71 -0.32
N ALA A 51 -2.05 -14.20 0.92
CA ALA A 51 -2.75 -15.46 1.19
C ALA A 51 -4.21 -15.39 0.72
N GLU A 52 -4.90 -14.28 0.95
CA GLU A 52 -6.25 -14.07 0.45
C GLU A 52 -6.30 -13.97 -1.06
N ILE A 53 -5.42 -13.19 -1.68
CA ILE A 53 -5.35 -13.04 -3.14
C ILE A 53 -5.10 -14.38 -3.83
N ASP A 54 -4.18 -15.20 -3.28
CA ASP A 54 -3.84 -16.51 -3.83
C ASP A 54 -4.95 -17.56 -3.59
N ARG A 55 -5.79 -17.39 -2.55
CA ARG A 55 -6.93 -18.27 -2.22
C ARG A 55 -8.18 -17.94 -3.01
N ASN A 56 -8.47 -16.65 -3.18
CA ASN A 56 -9.73 -16.15 -3.71
C ASN A 56 -9.85 -16.43 -5.21
N LYS A 57 -10.96 -17.04 -5.62
CA LYS A 57 -11.20 -17.42 -7.03
C LYS A 57 -11.26 -16.22 -8.00
N MET A 58 -11.60 -15.03 -7.47
CA MET A 58 -11.84 -13.83 -8.28
C MET A 58 -10.57 -13.02 -8.54
N PHE A 59 -9.54 -13.16 -7.71
CA PHE A 59 -8.35 -12.31 -7.76
C PHE A 59 -7.07 -13.09 -8.04
N ARG A 60 -6.08 -12.39 -8.60
CA ARG A 60 -4.71 -12.89 -8.75
C ARG A 60 -3.70 -11.76 -8.54
N GLY A 61 -2.53 -12.10 -7.99
CA GLY A 61 -1.41 -11.16 -7.89
C GLY A 61 -0.83 -10.85 -9.28
N THR A 62 -0.42 -9.60 -9.48
CA THR A 62 0.27 -9.19 -10.72
C THR A 62 1.71 -9.69 -10.80
N VAL A 63 2.33 -9.97 -9.64
CA VAL A 63 3.69 -10.52 -9.53
C VAL A 63 3.58 -12.02 -9.28
N THR A 64 4.00 -12.82 -10.25
CA THR A 64 3.89 -14.28 -10.22
C THR A 64 4.92 -14.92 -9.30
N ASP A 65 6.17 -14.46 -9.35
CA ASP A 65 7.19 -14.95 -8.42
C ASP A 65 6.97 -14.35 -7.02
N LYS A 66 6.76 -15.23 -6.05
CA LYS A 66 6.52 -14.81 -4.66
C LYS A 66 7.72 -14.11 -4.03
N ALA A 67 8.93 -14.40 -4.50
CA ALA A 67 10.16 -13.75 -4.01
C ALA A 67 10.24 -12.26 -4.40
N ASP A 68 9.59 -11.88 -5.50
CA ASP A 68 9.60 -10.52 -6.03
C ASP A 68 8.42 -9.67 -5.53
N ARG A 69 7.54 -10.25 -4.70
CA ARG A 69 6.36 -9.56 -4.17
C ARG A 69 6.72 -8.47 -3.17
N SER A 70 6.20 -7.26 -3.38
CA SER A 70 6.38 -6.14 -2.46
C SER A 70 5.60 -6.32 -1.16
N TYR A 71 6.21 -6.01 -0.02
CA TYR A 71 5.51 -5.97 1.28
C TYR A 71 4.75 -4.65 1.53
N MET A 72 4.95 -3.64 0.69
CA MET A 72 4.35 -2.31 0.88
C MET A 72 3.25 -1.99 -0.11
N ASN A 73 3.46 -2.27 -1.40
CA ASN A 73 2.50 -2.02 -2.46
C ASN A 73 2.08 -3.35 -3.07
N ILE A 74 0.95 -3.84 -2.64
CA ILE A 74 0.40 -5.12 -3.07
C ILE A 74 -0.53 -4.85 -4.25
N CYS A 75 -0.08 -5.28 -5.44
CA CYS A 75 -0.83 -5.12 -6.68
C CYS A 75 -1.50 -6.43 -7.06
N PHE A 76 -2.78 -6.35 -7.41
CA PHE A 76 -3.58 -7.49 -7.82
C PHE A 76 -4.63 -7.09 -8.85
N VAL A 77 -5.16 -8.05 -9.56
CA VAL A 77 -6.19 -7.87 -10.60
C VAL A 77 -7.26 -8.91 -10.43
N MET A 78 -8.41 -8.72 -11.04
CA MET A 78 -9.37 -9.79 -11.19
C MET A 78 -8.90 -10.83 -12.20
N ASN A 79 -9.26 -12.08 -11.97
CA ASN A 79 -9.13 -13.15 -12.95
C ASN A 79 -10.00 -12.85 -14.18
N ASP A 80 -9.59 -13.35 -15.34
CA ASP A 80 -10.20 -12.98 -16.62
C ASP A 80 -11.71 -13.26 -16.67
N GLU A 81 -12.17 -14.31 -15.97
CA GLU A 81 -13.59 -14.68 -15.83
C GLU A 81 -14.42 -13.65 -15.06
N TYR A 82 -13.79 -12.86 -14.21
CA TYR A 82 -14.46 -11.86 -13.33
C TYR A 82 -14.11 -10.41 -13.70
N LYS A 83 -13.40 -10.20 -14.80
CA LYS A 83 -12.87 -8.88 -15.18
C LYS A 83 -13.94 -7.80 -15.30
N ASP A 84 -15.11 -8.16 -15.73
CA ASP A 84 -16.25 -7.24 -15.88
C ASP A 84 -16.75 -6.71 -14.53
N LEU A 85 -16.44 -7.39 -13.43
CA LEU A 85 -16.81 -7.00 -12.06
C LEU A 85 -15.80 -6.04 -11.39
N GLU A 86 -14.73 -5.62 -12.09
CA GLU A 86 -13.70 -4.73 -11.52
C GLU A 86 -14.29 -3.41 -11.01
N ALA A 87 -15.19 -2.81 -11.78
CA ALA A 87 -15.84 -1.56 -11.39
C ALA A 87 -16.79 -1.75 -10.19
N ASP A 88 -17.49 -2.87 -10.14
CA ASP A 88 -18.41 -3.20 -9.06
C ASP A 88 -17.66 -3.46 -7.76
N PHE A 89 -16.54 -4.19 -7.81
CA PHE A 89 -15.68 -4.37 -6.65
C PHE A 89 -15.11 -3.03 -6.13
N LEU A 90 -14.66 -2.13 -7.01
CA LEU A 90 -14.18 -0.81 -6.61
C LEU A 90 -15.27 -0.01 -5.88
N LYS A 91 -16.49 -0.03 -6.40
CA LYS A 91 -17.64 0.62 -5.77
C LYS A 91 -17.94 0.01 -4.41
N PHE A 92 -18.05 -1.32 -4.34
CA PHE A 92 -18.31 -2.08 -3.12
C PHE A 92 -17.27 -1.80 -2.03
N ALA A 93 -15.99 -1.82 -2.38
CA ALA A 93 -14.91 -1.51 -1.45
C ALA A 93 -14.93 -0.04 -0.99
N THR A 94 -15.28 0.90 -1.88
CA THR A 94 -15.40 2.32 -1.53
C THR A 94 -16.55 2.56 -0.55
N GLU A 95 -17.69 1.91 -0.73
CA GLU A 95 -18.84 1.96 0.18
C GLU A 95 -18.49 1.43 1.58
N LYS A 96 -17.53 0.50 1.66
CA LYS A 96 -16.96 -0.02 2.92
C LYS A 96 -15.82 0.84 3.49
N GLY A 97 -15.58 2.02 2.92
CA GLY A 97 -14.57 2.97 3.40
C GLY A 97 -13.15 2.72 2.88
N MET A 98 -12.96 1.84 1.90
CA MET A 98 -11.64 1.55 1.34
C MET A 98 -11.31 2.53 0.20
N VAL A 99 -10.68 3.63 0.57
CA VAL A 99 -10.33 4.69 -0.38
C VAL A 99 -8.95 4.41 -1.00
N GLY A 100 -8.84 4.61 -2.33
CA GLY A 100 -7.55 4.59 -3.02
C GLY A 100 -7.00 3.22 -3.37
N ILE A 101 -7.83 2.17 -3.38
CA ILE A 101 -7.40 0.82 -3.80
C ILE A 101 -7.30 0.64 -5.32
N LYS A 102 -7.78 1.60 -6.11
CA LYS A 102 -7.64 1.56 -7.56
C LYS A 102 -6.17 1.54 -7.96
N GLY A 103 -5.82 0.64 -8.86
CA GLY A 103 -4.47 0.49 -9.40
C GLY A 103 -4.01 1.69 -10.22
N HIS A 104 -2.75 1.67 -10.63
CA HIS A 104 -2.21 2.74 -11.45
C HIS A 104 -2.90 2.75 -12.83
N ARG A 105 -3.24 3.95 -13.34
CA ARG A 105 -3.98 4.12 -14.61
C ARG A 105 -3.36 3.45 -15.84
N SER A 106 -2.05 3.21 -15.82
CA SER A 106 -1.34 2.54 -16.92
C SER A 106 -1.36 1.02 -16.82
N VAL A 107 -1.65 0.45 -15.64
CA VAL A 107 -1.62 -1.00 -15.39
C VAL A 107 -3.01 -1.54 -15.12
N GLY A 108 -3.91 -0.72 -14.56
CA GLY A 108 -5.25 -1.12 -14.14
C GLY A 108 -5.26 -1.91 -12.82
N GLY A 109 -6.34 -2.61 -12.58
CA GLY A 109 -6.52 -3.46 -11.41
C GLY A 109 -6.55 -2.69 -10.09
N PHE A 110 -5.99 -3.29 -9.05
CA PHE A 110 -6.03 -2.81 -7.67
C PHE A 110 -4.62 -2.70 -7.07
N ARG A 111 -4.48 -1.80 -6.11
CA ARG A 111 -3.25 -1.63 -5.33
C ARG A 111 -3.58 -1.31 -3.89
N ALA A 112 -3.18 -2.18 -2.99
CA ALA A 112 -3.20 -1.91 -1.56
C ALA A 112 -1.85 -1.35 -1.11
N SER A 113 -1.84 -0.12 -0.60
CA SER A 113 -0.64 0.55 -0.07
C SER A 113 -0.54 0.34 1.44
N CYS A 114 0.12 -0.75 1.84
CA CYS A 114 0.23 -1.21 3.23
C CYS A 114 1.41 -0.57 3.98
N TYR A 115 1.47 0.77 4.01
CA TYR A 115 2.57 1.50 4.66
C TYR A 115 2.75 1.16 6.14
N ASN A 116 3.91 1.53 6.72
CA ASN A 116 4.28 1.19 8.09
C ASN A 116 3.25 1.61 9.13
N ALA A 117 2.66 2.79 8.97
CA ALA A 117 1.65 3.33 9.90
C ALA A 117 0.25 2.72 9.72
N MET A 118 0.00 1.97 8.63
CA MET A 118 -1.28 1.30 8.43
C MET A 118 -1.43 0.13 9.39
N PRO A 119 -2.48 0.09 10.21
CA PRO A 119 -2.72 -1.00 11.14
C PRO A 119 -3.11 -2.30 10.40
N LYS A 120 -2.85 -3.44 11.04
CA LYS A 120 -3.15 -4.77 10.52
C LYS A 120 -4.66 -4.97 10.29
N GLU A 121 -5.47 -4.36 11.12
CA GLU A 121 -6.93 -4.38 11.08
C GLU A 121 -7.47 -3.79 9.77
N SER A 122 -6.79 -2.78 9.21
CA SER A 122 -7.18 -2.21 7.92
C SER A 122 -6.94 -3.19 6.76
N VAL A 123 -5.89 -4.00 6.85
CA VAL A 123 -5.63 -5.07 5.88
C VAL A 123 -6.66 -6.18 6.03
N GLN A 124 -7.01 -6.55 7.27
CA GLN A 124 -8.07 -7.52 7.53
C GLN A 124 -9.42 -7.06 6.96
N ALA A 125 -9.77 -5.79 7.13
CA ALA A 125 -11.00 -5.24 6.56
C ALA A 125 -11.06 -5.36 5.02
N LEU A 126 -9.92 -5.20 4.33
CA LEU A 126 -9.85 -5.43 2.89
C LEU A 126 -10.06 -6.93 2.56
N ILE A 127 -9.44 -7.82 3.32
CA ILE A 127 -9.62 -9.27 3.17
C ILE A 127 -11.09 -9.65 3.34
N ASP A 128 -11.72 -9.17 4.41
CA ASP A 128 -13.14 -9.42 4.69
C ASP A 128 -14.04 -8.90 3.55
N CYS A 129 -13.70 -7.74 2.99
CA CYS A 129 -14.38 -7.17 1.83
C CYS A 129 -14.24 -8.05 0.58
N MET A 130 -13.03 -8.57 0.31
CA MET A 130 -12.80 -9.48 -0.82
C MET A 130 -13.58 -10.78 -0.67
N GLN A 131 -13.61 -11.36 0.54
CA GLN A 131 -14.35 -12.59 0.84
C GLN A 131 -15.86 -12.39 0.74
N GLU A 132 -16.36 -11.25 1.20
CA GLU A 132 -17.78 -10.94 1.10
C GLU A 132 -18.19 -10.75 -0.36
N PHE A 133 -17.38 -10.04 -1.14
CA PHE A 133 -17.64 -9.87 -2.57
C PHE A 133 -17.63 -11.20 -3.32
N GLU A 134 -16.69 -12.11 -2.98
CA GLU A 134 -16.64 -13.48 -3.53
C GLU A 134 -17.90 -14.29 -3.24
N LYS A 135 -18.53 -14.10 -2.07
CA LYS A 135 -19.76 -14.82 -1.71
C LYS A 135 -20.99 -14.31 -2.43
N LEU A 136 -20.96 -13.07 -2.91
CA LEU A 136 -22.07 -12.44 -3.64
C LEU A 136 -22.10 -12.81 -5.11
N HIS A 137 -20.98 -13.32 -5.63
CA HIS A 137 -20.76 -13.68 -7.05
C HIS A 137 -20.22 -15.10 -7.19
#